data_b1292dd50ae7a370dbc6a1f2449d2992
#
_entry.id   b1292dd50ae7a370dbc6a1f2449d2992
#
_cell.length_a   1.000
_cell.length_b   1.000
_cell.length_c   1.000
_cell.angle_alpha   90.00
_cell.angle_beta   90.00
_cell.angle_gamma   90.00
#
_symmetry.space_group_name_H-M   'P 1'
#
loop_
_entity.id
_entity.type
_entity.pdbx_description
1 polymer ?
#
loop_
_entity_poly.entity_id
_entity_poly.type
_entity_poly.pdbx_seq_one_letter_code
_entity_poly.pdbx_strand_id
1 'polypeptide(L)'
;MTGRLMMLAATFGVAAAFVATIVLEPLPLYIWNASASVPIGLYRLRPVDQFQVTELVAVQPPEPLATFLDLNGYLPIGVPMLKRVLALPGQNVCRTGLTVLVDDVAVGEAKDHDRRGRPLPKWQGCRVVGDGELFLMNWQSDDSLDGRYFGFLPASSVIGRAMPVWTWEE
;
A
#
# COMPACT_ATOMS: atom_id res chain seq x y z
N MET A 1 3.07 9.65 52.32
CA MET A 1 3.21 8.35 51.61
C MET A 1 2.45 8.29 50.28
N THR A 2 1.38 9.03 50.09
CA THR A 2 0.54 9.04 48.86
C THR A 2 1.24 9.52 47.58
N GLY A 3 2.09 10.58 47.66
CA GLY A 3 2.72 11.11 46.44
C GLY A 3 3.72 10.17 45.76
N ARG A 4 4.50 9.39 46.54
CA ARG A 4 5.44 8.39 45.99
C ARG A 4 4.69 7.25 45.33
N LEU A 5 3.58 6.81 45.89
CA LEU A 5 2.75 5.75 45.34
C LEU A 5 2.11 6.18 44.01
N MET A 6 1.62 7.43 43.95
CA MET A 6 1.09 8.02 42.71
C MET A 6 2.15 8.14 41.61
N MET A 7 3.37 8.57 41.93
CA MET A 7 4.48 8.64 40.97
C MET A 7 4.83 7.24 40.42
N LEU A 8 4.95 6.25 41.29
CA LEU A 8 5.22 4.87 40.88
C LEU A 8 4.10 4.34 39.96
N ALA A 9 2.84 4.53 40.37
CA ALA A 9 1.71 4.10 39.54
C ALA A 9 1.69 4.77 38.16
N ALA A 10 1.97 6.09 38.08
CA ALA A 10 2.07 6.81 36.83
C ALA A 10 3.24 6.29 35.97
N THR A 11 4.42 6.07 36.56
CA THR A 11 5.58 5.54 35.80
C THR A 11 5.30 4.14 35.26
N PHE A 12 4.74 3.24 36.08
CA PHE A 12 4.36 1.90 35.61
C PHE A 12 3.26 1.95 34.57
N GLY A 13 2.28 2.84 34.69
CA GLY A 13 1.22 3.03 33.70
C GLY A 13 1.77 3.47 32.34
N VAL A 14 2.68 4.43 32.32
CA VAL A 14 3.35 4.89 31.09
C VAL A 14 4.21 3.77 30.48
N ALA A 15 5.01 3.09 31.31
CA ALA A 15 5.84 1.97 30.85
C ALA A 15 4.99 0.84 30.25
N ALA A 16 3.88 0.48 30.90
CA ALA A 16 2.94 -0.52 30.40
C ALA A 16 2.29 -0.11 29.08
N ALA A 17 1.94 1.17 28.93
CA ALA A 17 1.41 1.69 27.67
C ALA A 17 2.43 1.58 26.53
N PHE A 18 3.69 1.93 26.75
CA PHE A 18 4.77 1.74 25.77
C PHE A 18 4.97 0.27 25.39
N VAL A 19 5.02 -0.61 26.37
CA VAL A 19 5.14 -2.06 26.13
C VAL A 19 3.94 -2.57 25.33
N ALA A 20 2.73 -2.12 25.66
CA ALA A 20 1.54 -2.49 24.92
C ALA A 20 1.60 -2.06 23.45
N THR A 21 2.10 -0.87 23.12
CA THR A 21 2.26 -0.43 21.73
C THR A 21 3.29 -1.26 20.96
N ILE A 22 4.34 -1.75 21.62
CA ILE A 22 5.36 -2.61 21.00
C ILE A 22 4.83 -4.02 20.78
N VAL A 23 4.07 -4.56 21.73
CA VAL A 23 3.59 -5.96 21.67
C VAL A 23 2.36 -6.12 20.79
N LEU A 24 1.45 -5.13 20.82
CA LEU A 24 0.18 -5.20 20.09
C LEU A 24 0.29 -4.72 18.63
N GLU A 25 1.38 -4.02 18.28
CA GLU A 25 1.62 -3.46 16.95
C GLU A 25 0.34 -2.86 16.32
N PRO A 26 -0.33 -1.90 16.99
CA PRO A 26 -1.60 -1.37 16.50
C PRO A 26 -1.43 -0.76 15.12
N LEU A 27 -2.38 -1.02 14.24
CA LEU A 27 -2.39 -0.41 12.91
C LEU A 27 -2.34 1.12 13.03
N PRO A 28 -1.53 1.79 12.19
CA PRO A 28 -1.43 3.24 12.24
C PRO A 28 -2.78 3.89 11.91
N LEU A 29 -3.18 4.89 12.67
CA LEU A 29 -4.40 5.67 12.39
C LEU A 29 -4.18 6.70 11.28
N TYR A 30 -2.95 7.16 11.13
CA TYR A 30 -2.54 8.14 10.13
C TYR A 30 -1.24 7.71 9.48
N ILE A 31 -1.10 8.00 8.20
CA ILE A 31 0.14 7.84 7.45
C ILE A 31 0.47 9.12 6.69
N TRP A 32 1.76 9.41 6.57
CA TRP A 32 2.28 10.46 5.72
C TRP A 32 2.75 9.87 4.41
N ASN A 33 2.17 10.32 3.30
CA ASN A 33 2.66 9.98 1.97
C ASN A 33 3.66 11.03 1.50
N ALA A 34 4.88 10.59 1.20
CA ALA A 34 5.95 11.43 0.67
C ALA A 34 6.20 11.20 -0.83
N SER A 35 5.43 10.32 -1.49
CA SER A 35 5.64 9.97 -2.90
C SER A 35 4.55 10.58 -3.79
N ALA A 36 4.94 11.07 -4.97
CA ALA A 36 4.03 11.67 -5.95
C ALA A 36 3.15 10.64 -6.72
N SER A 37 3.14 9.37 -6.32
CA SER A 37 2.27 8.36 -6.95
C SER A 37 0.78 8.55 -6.61
N VAL A 38 0.48 9.23 -5.52
CA VAL A 38 -0.79 9.85 -5.14
C VAL A 38 -0.46 11.20 -4.49
N PRO A 39 -1.42 12.12 -4.31
CA PRO A 39 -1.14 13.42 -3.71
C PRO A 39 -0.32 13.29 -2.41
N ILE A 40 0.73 14.10 -2.27
CA ILE A 40 1.58 14.11 -1.08
C ILE A 40 0.78 14.66 0.09
N GLY A 41 0.95 14.08 1.29
CA GLY A 41 0.28 14.61 2.48
C GLY A 41 -0.13 13.58 3.52
N LEU A 42 -1.03 14.01 4.40
CA LEU A 42 -1.52 13.24 5.53
C LEU A 42 -2.81 12.50 5.16
N TYR A 43 -2.83 11.21 5.41
CA TYR A 43 -3.98 10.34 5.21
C TYR A 43 -4.40 9.68 6.52
N ARG A 44 -5.69 9.64 6.76
CA ARG A 44 -6.29 8.87 7.85
C ARG A 44 -6.64 7.47 7.35
N LEU A 45 -6.26 6.45 8.10
CA LEU A 45 -6.65 5.08 7.80
C LEU A 45 -7.98 4.73 8.49
N ARG A 46 -8.81 4.00 7.77
CA ARG A 46 -10.06 3.40 8.27
C ARG A 46 -10.12 1.93 7.90
N PRO A 47 -10.76 1.09 8.70
CA PRO A 47 -11.03 -0.30 8.34
C PRO A 47 -11.73 -0.39 6.97
N VAL A 48 -11.48 -1.48 6.25
CA VAL A 48 -12.11 -1.79 4.97
C VAL A 48 -12.99 -3.01 5.16
N ASP A 49 -14.30 -2.84 5.05
CA ASP A 49 -15.26 -3.95 5.10
C ASP A 49 -15.44 -4.57 3.71
N GLN A 50 -15.49 -3.73 2.67
CA GLN A 50 -15.62 -4.13 1.27
C GLN A 50 -14.76 -3.22 0.40
N PHE A 51 -14.06 -3.80 -0.56
CA PHE A 51 -13.26 -3.06 -1.52
C PHE A 51 -14.12 -2.52 -2.66
N GLN A 52 -13.76 -1.33 -3.13
CA GLN A 52 -14.39 -0.70 -4.28
C GLN A 52 -13.32 -0.29 -5.31
N VAL A 53 -13.65 -0.41 -6.59
CA VAL A 53 -12.76 0.08 -7.66
C VAL A 53 -12.56 1.59 -7.48
N THR A 54 -11.34 2.06 -7.74
CA THR A 54 -10.83 3.41 -7.54
C THR A 54 -10.51 3.82 -6.09
N GLU A 55 -10.89 3.01 -5.12
CA GLU A 55 -10.62 3.29 -3.71
C GLU A 55 -9.12 3.31 -3.42
N LEU A 56 -8.68 4.31 -2.63
CA LEU A 56 -7.29 4.41 -2.20
C LEU A 56 -7.11 3.61 -0.90
N VAL A 57 -6.16 2.68 -0.92
CA VAL A 57 -5.85 1.81 0.22
C VAL A 57 -4.37 1.91 0.61
N ALA A 58 -4.10 1.73 1.89
CA ALA A 58 -2.77 1.53 2.40
C ALA A 58 -2.46 0.03 2.42
N VAL A 59 -1.34 -0.34 1.85
CA VAL A 59 -0.93 -1.73 1.64
C VAL A 59 0.42 -1.96 2.30
N GLN A 60 0.50 -2.96 3.16
CA GLN A 60 1.78 -3.48 3.64
C GLN A 60 2.30 -4.47 2.61
N PRO A 61 3.41 -4.16 1.90
CA PRO A 61 3.94 -5.07 0.90
C PRO A 61 4.24 -6.44 1.51
N PRO A 62 3.69 -7.54 0.95
CA PRO A 62 4.05 -8.88 1.41
C PRO A 62 5.45 -9.27 0.93
N GLU A 63 6.07 -10.25 1.59
CA GLU A 63 7.27 -10.90 1.05
C GLU A 63 6.92 -11.75 -0.18
N PRO A 64 7.77 -11.80 -1.21
CA PRO A 64 9.11 -11.19 -1.33
C PRO A 64 9.11 -9.74 -1.88
N LEU A 65 7.94 -9.13 -2.09
CA LEU A 65 7.84 -7.77 -2.63
C LEU A 65 8.48 -6.73 -1.71
N ALA A 66 8.28 -6.83 -0.38
CA ALA A 66 8.87 -5.92 0.59
C ALA A 66 10.40 -5.89 0.47
N THR A 67 11.03 -7.05 0.43
CA THR A 67 12.48 -7.20 0.23
C THR A 67 12.93 -6.62 -1.12
N PHE A 68 12.22 -6.87 -2.22
CA PHE A 68 12.55 -6.28 -3.51
C PHE A 68 12.52 -4.74 -3.47
N LEU A 69 11.50 -4.15 -2.87
CA LEU A 69 11.33 -2.70 -2.78
C LEU A 69 12.46 -2.06 -1.95
N ASP A 70 12.83 -2.67 -0.84
CA ASP A 70 13.87 -2.16 0.06
C ASP A 70 15.27 -2.26 -0.58
N LEU A 71 15.65 -3.42 -1.10
CA LEU A 71 16.96 -3.64 -1.74
C LEU A 71 17.19 -2.72 -2.94
N ASN A 72 16.12 -2.33 -3.65
CA ASN A 72 16.19 -1.39 -4.76
C ASN A 72 16.01 0.07 -4.34
N GLY A 73 15.83 0.36 -3.04
CA GLY A 73 15.66 1.71 -2.52
C GLY A 73 14.39 2.41 -3.01
N TYR A 74 13.33 1.64 -3.27
CA TYR A 74 12.01 2.17 -3.62
C TYR A 74 11.17 2.46 -2.39
N LEU A 75 11.16 1.52 -1.42
CA LEU A 75 10.37 1.63 -0.20
C LEU A 75 11.04 0.79 0.90
N PRO A 76 11.35 1.36 2.08
CA PRO A 76 11.91 0.59 3.20
C PRO A 76 10.94 -0.49 3.71
N ILE A 77 11.48 -1.60 4.22
CA ILE A 77 10.68 -2.64 4.88
C ILE A 77 9.85 -2.03 6.02
N GLY A 78 8.60 -2.46 6.14
CA GLY A 78 7.69 -1.97 7.18
C GLY A 78 6.95 -0.68 6.82
N VAL A 79 7.32 0.00 5.74
CA VAL A 79 6.62 1.20 5.28
C VAL A 79 5.47 0.81 4.34
N PRO A 80 4.22 1.20 4.62
CA PRO A 80 3.10 0.93 3.74
C PRO A 80 3.14 1.81 2.49
N MET A 81 2.63 1.27 1.38
CA MET A 81 2.42 2.01 0.13
C MET A 81 0.95 2.37 -0.05
N LEU A 82 0.67 3.52 -0.70
CA LEU A 82 -0.68 3.91 -1.10
C LEU A 82 -0.95 3.50 -2.54
N LYS A 83 -2.00 2.71 -2.75
CA LYS A 83 -2.42 2.22 -4.07
C LYS A 83 -3.93 2.30 -4.22
N ARG A 84 -4.40 2.47 -5.45
CA ARG A 84 -5.82 2.39 -5.77
C ARG A 84 -6.20 0.97 -6.17
N VAL A 85 -7.34 0.51 -5.71
CA VAL A 85 -7.94 -0.74 -6.18
C VAL A 85 -8.38 -0.52 -7.62
N LEU A 86 -7.84 -1.29 -8.56
CA LEU A 86 -8.20 -1.16 -9.97
C LEU A 86 -9.05 -2.33 -10.47
N ALA A 87 -8.80 -3.54 -9.94
CA ALA A 87 -9.68 -4.66 -10.21
C ALA A 87 -9.92 -5.52 -8.96
N LEU A 88 -11.13 -6.06 -8.88
CA LEU A 88 -11.68 -6.89 -7.81
C LEU A 88 -11.78 -8.36 -8.25
N PRO A 89 -11.99 -9.31 -7.32
CA PRO A 89 -12.22 -10.72 -7.65
C PRO A 89 -13.26 -10.90 -8.76
N GLY A 90 -12.95 -11.80 -9.71
CA GLY A 90 -13.76 -12.10 -10.87
C GLY A 90 -13.47 -11.25 -12.12
N GLN A 91 -12.78 -10.11 -12.00
CA GLN A 91 -12.38 -9.30 -13.16
C GLN A 91 -11.14 -9.88 -13.84
N ASN A 92 -11.06 -9.76 -15.15
CA ASN A 92 -9.93 -10.25 -15.93
C ASN A 92 -8.90 -9.14 -16.12
N VAL A 93 -7.65 -9.40 -15.74
CA VAL A 93 -6.53 -8.46 -15.92
C VAL A 93 -5.52 -9.06 -16.85
N CYS A 94 -5.23 -8.34 -17.93
CA CYS A 94 -4.25 -8.72 -18.95
C CYS A 94 -3.09 -7.74 -18.98
N ARG A 95 -1.88 -8.26 -19.25
CA ARG A 95 -0.75 -7.45 -19.70
C ARG A 95 -0.25 -7.99 -21.02
N THR A 96 -0.32 -7.16 -22.07
CA THR A 96 0.18 -7.47 -23.41
C THR A 96 1.25 -6.46 -23.78
N GLY A 97 2.50 -6.91 -23.81
CA GLY A 97 3.63 -6.01 -23.95
C GLY A 97 3.74 -5.07 -22.76
N LEU A 98 3.52 -3.78 -22.97
CA LEU A 98 3.52 -2.76 -21.90
C LEU A 98 2.09 -2.39 -21.47
N THR A 99 1.08 -2.67 -22.27
CA THR A 99 -0.30 -2.28 -22.01
C THR A 99 -0.96 -3.21 -20.99
N VAL A 100 -1.60 -2.61 -19.99
CA VAL A 100 -2.42 -3.30 -18.98
C VAL A 100 -3.89 -3.04 -19.27
N LEU A 101 -4.69 -4.11 -19.28
CA LEU A 101 -6.13 -4.06 -19.51
C LEU A 101 -6.87 -4.69 -18.33
N VAL A 102 -8.05 -4.15 -18.03
CA VAL A 102 -9.02 -4.74 -17.10
C VAL A 102 -10.32 -4.91 -17.86
N ASP A 103 -10.83 -6.14 -17.95
CA ASP A 103 -12.02 -6.51 -18.72
C ASP A 103 -11.98 -5.92 -20.15
N ASP A 104 -10.84 -6.13 -20.83
CA ASP A 104 -10.54 -5.66 -22.20
C ASP A 104 -10.40 -4.12 -22.37
N VAL A 105 -10.52 -3.35 -21.30
CA VAL A 105 -10.32 -1.90 -21.31
C VAL A 105 -8.88 -1.56 -20.92
N ALA A 106 -8.15 -0.85 -21.79
CA ALA A 106 -6.80 -0.39 -21.48
C ALA A 106 -6.83 0.65 -20.34
N VAL A 107 -6.09 0.37 -19.27
CA VAL A 107 -6.07 1.18 -18.04
C VAL A 107 -4.74 1.88 -17.80
N GLY A 108 -3.72 1.55 -18.58
CA GLY A 108 -2.41 2.21 -18.55
C GLY A 108 -1.30 1.35 -19.11
N GLU A 109 -0.08 1.90 -19.05
CA GLU A 109 1.09 1.25 -19.59
C GLU A 109 2.16 1.05 -18.51
N ALA A 110 2.85 -0.07 -18.58
CA ALA A 110 4.06 -0.33 -17.82
C ALA A 110 5.28 0.25 -18.55
N LYS A 111 6.40 0.35 -17.85
CA LYS A 111 7.70 0.72 -18.41
C LYS A 111 8.66 -0.46 -18.32
N ASP A 112 9.66 -0.49 -19.19
CA ASP A 112 10.73 -1.48 -19.12
C ASP A 112 11.78 -1.15 -18.05
N HIS A 113 11.98 0.15 -17.79
CA HIS A 113 12.99 0.66 -16.87
C HIS A 113 12.41 1.78 -16.01
N ASP A 114 12.96 1.91 -14.81
CA ASP A 114 12.67 3.05 -13.94
C ASP A 114 13.43 4.33 -14.38
N ARG A 115 13.22 5.43 -13.66
CA ARG A 115 13.91 6.71 -13.92
C ARG A 115 15.44 6.65 -13.80
N ARG A 116 15.99 5.60 -13.14
CA ARG A 116 17.43 5.37 -12.98
C ARG A 116 17.98 4.39 -14.02
N GLY A 117 17.16 3.96 -14.99
CA GLY A 117 17.55 2.99 -16.02
C GLY A 117 17.61 1.54 -15.55
N ARG A 118 17.09 1.21 -14.36
CA ARG A 118 17.07 -0.15 -13.84
C ARG A 118 15.87 -0.92 -14.40
N PRO A 119 16.04 -2.20 -14.78
CA PRO A 119 14.94 -3.00 -15.32
C PRO A 119 13.84 -3.19 -14.27
N LEU A 120 12.59 -3.05 -14.69
CA LEU A 120 11.42 -3.27 -13.85
C LEU A 120 10.90 -4.70 -14.00
N PRO A 121 10.27 -5.28 -12.96
CA PRO A 121 9.66 -6.60 -13.02
C PRO A 121 8.60 -6.69 -14.13
N LYS A 122 8.47 -7.86 -14.73
CA LYS A 122 7.55 -8.09 -15.85
C LYS A 122 6.73 -9.34 -15.61
N TRP A 123 5.46 -9.24 -15.96
CA TRP A 123 4.58 -10.37 -16.15
C TRP A 123 3.83 -10.20 -17.48
N GLN A 124 3.25 -11.25 -18.04
CA GLN A 124 2.54 -11.25 -19.32
C GLN A 124 1.36 -12.20 -19.27
N GLY A 125 0.40 -11.96 -20.14
CA GLY A 125 -0.80 -12.78 -20.27
C GLY A 125 -1.98 -12.23 -19.50
N CYS A 126 -3.03 -13.02 -19.40
CA CYS A 126 -4.29 -12.67 -18.74
C CYS A 126 -4.53 -13.57 -17.54
N ARG A 127 -5.08 -13.01 -16.48
CA ARG A 127 -5.52 -13.75 -15.30
C ARG A 127 -6.74 -13.08 -14.67
N VAL A 128 -7.69 -13.89 -14.24
CA VAL A 128 -8.81 -13.44 -13.42
C VAL A 128 -8.31 -13.18 -12.00
N VAL A 129 -8.71 -12.06 -11.42
CA VAL A 129 -8.44 -11.74 -10.01
C VAL A 129 -9.11 -12.81 -9.15
N GLY A 130 -8.32 -13.52 -8.34
CA GLY A 130 -8.80 -14.59 -7.48
C GLY A 130 -9.51 -14.06 -6.23
N ASP A 131 -10.25 -14.96 -5.56
CA ASP A 131 -10.82 -14.66 -4.24
C ASP A 131 -9.69 -14.31 -3.25
N GLY A 132 -9.87 -13.21 -2.53
CA GLY A 132 -8.86 -12.73 -1.58
C GLY A 132 -7.65 -12.03 -2.22
N GLU A 133 -7.70 -11.71 -3.51
CA GLU A 133 -6.69 -10.93 -4.22
C GLU A 133 -7.26 -9.60 -4.71
N LEU A 134 -6.37 -8.66 -5.00
CA LEU A 134 -6.68 -7.37 -5.60
C LEU A 134 -5.65 -7.04 -6.69
N PHE A 135 -6.08 -6.36 -7.75
CA PHE A 135 -5.16 -5.69 -8.64
C PHE A 135 -5.12 -4.21 -8.30
N LEU A 136 -3.94 -3.74 -7.90
CA LEU A 136 -3.73 -2.41 -7.37
C LEU A 136 -2.87 -1.59 -8.33
N MET A 137 -3.35 -0.41 -8.73
CA MET A 137 -2.63 0.44 -9.68
C MET A 137 -2.99 1.92 -9.47
N ASN A 138 -1.99 2.78 -9.42
CA ASN A 138 -2.17 4.23 -9.48
C ASN A 138 -2.10 4.69 -10.95
N TRP A 139 -3.19 4.54 -11.69
CA TRP A 139 -3.25 4.84 -13.14
C TRP A 139 -2.96 6.30 -13.49
N GLN A 140 -3.10 7.21 -12.53
CA GLN A 140 -2.82 8.63 -12.68
C GLN A 140 -1.32 8.96 -12.63
N SER A 141 -0.48 8.00 -12.25
CA SER A 141 0.96 8.17 -12.13
C SER A 141 1.70 7.12 -12.96
N ASP A 142 2.37 7.55 -14.02
CA ASP A 142 3.14 6.68 -14.90
C ASP A 142 4.40 6.08 -14.23
N ASP A 143 4.85 6.70 -13.15
CA ASP A 143 6.05 6.27 -12.42
C ASP A 143 5.73 5.48 -11.14
N SER A 144 4.45 5.18 -10.89
CA SER A 144 4.07 4.36 -9.76
C SER A 144 4.50 2.91 -9.95
N LEU A 145 5.20 2.35 -8.97
CA LEU A 145 5.45 0.92 -8.88
C LEU A 145 4.22 0.24 -8.27
N ASP A 146 3.52 -0.55 -9.06
CA ASP A 146 2.23 -1.14 -8.70
C ASP A 146 1.96 -2.44 -9.48
N GLY A 147 0.69 -2.84 -9.61
CA GLY A 147 0.27 -4.07 -10.27
C GLY A 147 0.76 -4.22 -11.70
N ARG A 148 1.12 -3.13 -12.38
CA ARG A 148 1.80 -3.18 -13.69
C ARG A 148 3.07 -4.02 -13.65
N TYR A 149 3.73 -4.10 -12.48
CA TYR A 149 5.02 -4.76 -12.27
C TYR A 149 4.93 -5.99 -11.37
N PHE A 150 4.11 -5.92 -10.31
CA PHE A 150 4.01 -6.98 -9.30
C PHE A 150 2.86 -7.95 -9.57
N GLY A 151 1.88 -7.54 -10.42
CA GLY A 151 0.64 -8.28 -10.59
C GLY A 151 -0.31 -8.09 -9.40
N PHE A 152 -0.85 -9.21 -8.93
CA PHE A 152 -1.90 -9.25 -7.91
C PHE A 152 -1.30 -9.33 -6.51
N LEU A 153 -1.96 -8.68 -5.55
CA LEU A 153 -1.58 -8.73 -4.15
C LEU A 153 -2.71 -9.33 -3.31
N PRO A 154 -2.39 -10.02 -2.21
CA PRO A 154 -3.40 -10.49 -1.28
C PRO A 154 -4.21 -9.32 -0.71
N ALA A 155 -5.53 -9.44 -0.66
CA ALA A 155 -6.40 -8.47 -0.01
C ALA A 155 -6.06 -8.29 1.49
N SER A 156 -5.55 -9.34 2.13
CA SER A 156 -5.06 -9.31 3.51
C SER A 156 -3.84 -8.41 3.72
N SER A 157 -3.13 -8.01 2.66
CA SER A 157 -2.03 -7.04 2.74
C SER A 157 -2.52 -5.58 2.90
N VAL A 158 -3.82 -5.33 2.70
CA VAL A 158 -4.42 -4.01 2.91
C VAL A 158 -4.62 -3.78 4.40
N ILE A 159 -4.00 -2.72 4.92
CA ILE A 159 -4.09 -2.33 6.33
C ILE A 159 -5.18 -1.28 6.60
N GLY A 160 -5.76 -0.69 5.56
CA GLY A 160 -6.87 0.24 5.70
C GLY A 160 -7.14 1.06 4.44
N ARG A 161 -8.32 1.66 4.40
CA ARG A 161 -8.72 2.69 3.43
C ARG A 161 -8.04 3.98 3.77
N ALA A 162 -7.34 4.59 2.81
CA ALA A 162 -6.63 5.85 3.01
C ALA A 162 -7.52 7.03 2.58
N MET A 163 -7.89 7.87 3.55
CA MET A 163 -8.70 9.05 3.34
C MET A 163 -7.81 10.30 3.45
N PRO A 164 -7.75 11.17 2.44
CA PRO A 164 -6.96 12.39 2.52
C PRO A 164 -7.49 13.30 3.64
N VAL A 165 -6.59 13.80 4.47
CA VAL A 165 -6.88 14.79 5.51
C VAL A 165 -6.34 16.14 5.08
N TRP A 166 -5.12 16.16 4.60
CA TRP A 166 -4.45 17.32 4.07
C TRP A 166 -3.43 16.86 3.02
N THR A 167 -3.63 17.28 1.77
CA THR A 167 -2.80 16.86 0.63
C THR A 167 -2.57 18.04 -0.29
N TRP A 168 -1.47 17.96 -1.05
CA TRP A 168 -1.21 18.85 -2.19
C TRP A 168 -0.70 17.99 -3.37
N GLU A 169 -0.95 18.47 -4.57
CA GLU A 169 -0.41 17.94 -5.82
C GLU A 169 0.83 18.76 -6.19
N GLU A 170 1.87 18.11 -6.68
CA GLU A 170 3.05 18.76 -7.25
C GLU A 170 2.82 19.10 -8.72
#